data_3de59b2da0fbd53ca18f0c13e6da98be
#
_entry.id   3de59b2da0fbd53ca18f0c13e6da98be
#
_cell.length_a   1.000
_cell.length_b   1.000
_cell.length_c   1.000
_cell.angle_alpha   90.00
_cell.angle_beta   90.00
_cell.angle_gamma   90.00
#
_symmetry.space_group_name_H-M   'P 1'
#
loop_
_entity.id
_entity.type
_entity.pdbx_description
1 polymer ?
#
loop_
_entity_poly.entity_id
_entity_poly.type
_entity_poly.pdbx_seq_one_letter_code
_entity_poly.pdbx_strand_id
1 'polypeptide(L)'
;MMAAAKMCASGTKIKKLSQIAKIFLGCAVIPAAMLFGITSNLSSAIIVCGIVFVMTFVVYPNYWVHGGIIGIIMAGYIAGRQWLKQAVENGVQFKKFRFTRLLVWVDPEKYIDGKGYQTMQGLYAIGSGGLFGKGLGKSMQKLGFIPESQNDMIFSIICEELGLFGAACVIMLFIIMLWRIIYISQNSPDLFGSLLAVGIFAHIAIQVIVNIAVVTNVFPNTGVTLPFISYGGTASLFLLAELGIVFNISSQIRLER
;
A
#
# COMPACT_ATOMS: atom_id res chain seq x y z
N MET A 1 -6.54 11.39 7.26
CA MET A 1 -5.30 11.78 7.99
C MET A 1 -5.53 12.95 8.94
N MET A 2 -5.90 14.17 8.48
CA MET A 2 -6.05 15.37 9.33
C MET A 2 -7.03 15.19 10.50
N ALA A 3 -8.19 14.55 10.29
CA ALA A 3 -9.14 14.30 11.37
C ALA A 3 -8.56 13.36 12.44
N ALA A 4 -7.88 12.30 12.04
CA ALA A 4 -7.21 11.38 12.96
C ALA A 4 -6.08 12.07 13.74
N ALA A 5 -5.24 12.87 13.05
CA ALA A 5 -4.18 13.65 13.68
C ALA A 5 -4.75 14.64 14.72
N LYS A 6 -5.83 15.35 14.37
CA LYS A 6 -6.50 16.29 15.31
C LYS A 6 -7.09 15.58 16.51
N MET A 7 -7.75 14.43 16.33
CA MET A 7 -8.32 13.64 17.43
C MET A 7 -7.22 13.08 18.33
N CYS A 8 -6.11 12.62 17.77
CA CYS A 8 -4.97 12.14 18.55
C CYS A 8 -4.25 13.27 19.28
N ALA A 9 -4.11 14.47 18.67
CA ALA A 9 -3.41 15.60 19.23
C ALA A 9 -4.24 16.34 20.30
N SER A 10 -5.57 16.39 20.18
CA SER A 10 -6.45 17.07 21.12
C SER A 10 -6.71 16.29 22.42
N GLY A 11 -6.39 15.01 22.43
CA GLY A 11 -6.55 14.14 23.60
C GLY A 11 -5.36 14.29 24.54
N THR A 12 -5.53 14.97 25.66
CA THR A 12 -4.64 14.87 26.82
C THR A 12 -4.32 13.41 27.11
N LYS A 13 -3.05 12.99 26.87
CA LYS A 13 -2.49 11.65 27.14
C LYS A 13 -3.51 10.52 27.00
N ILE A 14 -3.64 9.98 25.80
CA ILE A 14 -4.48 8.80 25.56
C ILE A 14 -3.93 7.64 26.41
N LYS A 15 -4.55 7.44 27.58
CA LYS A 15 -4.16 6.40 28.56
C LYS A 15 -5.03 5.16 28.49
N LYS A 16 -6.21 5.25 27.84
CA LYS A 16 -7.19 4.16 27.84
C LYS A 16 -7.35 3.55 26.46
N LEU A 17 -7.28 2.24 26.37
CA LEU A 17 -7.52 1.44 25.16
C LEU A 17 -8.88 1.80 24.51
N SER A 18 -9.90 2.13 25.32
CA SER A 18 -11.22 2.53 24.81
C SER A 18 -11.21 3.82 23.97
N GLN A 19 -10.28 4.75 24.22
CA GLN A 19 -10.15 5.98 23.44
C GLN A 19 -9.56 5.69 22.07
N ILE A 20 -8.56 4.80 22.01
CA ILE A 20 -7.96 4.35 20.75
C ILE A 20 -8.98 3.59 19.91
N ALA A 21 -9.75 2.70 20.54
CA ALA A 21 -10.82 1.98 19.85
C ALA A 21 -11.84 2.93 19.22
N LYS A 22 -12.21 4.02 19.89
CA LYS A 22 -13.11 5.06 19.35
C LYS A 22 -12.48 5.80 18.16
N ILE A 23 -11.18 6.17 18.24
CA ILE A 23 -10.46 6.82 17.13
C ILE A 23 -10.37 5.87 15.95
N PHE A 24 -10.00 4.61 16.19
CA PHE A 24 -9.91 3.60 15.14
C PHE A 24 -11.28 3.34 14.51
N LEU A 25 -12.33 3.20 15.28
CA LEU A 25 -13.69 3.02 14.79
C LEU A 25 -14.15 4.22 13.95
N GLY A 26 -13.98 5.45 14.45
CA GLY A 26 -14.44 6.66 13.77
C GLY A 26 -13.61 7.04 12.54
N CYS A 27 -12.28 6.93 12.62
CA CYS A 27 -11.37 7.38 11.56
C CYS A 27 -10.92 6.29 10.60
N ALA A 28 -11.02 5.00 10.96
CA ALA A 28 -10.65 3.89 10.10
C ALA A 28 -11.86 3.07 9.66
N VAL A 29 -12.57 2.45 10.61
CA VAL A 29 -13.59 1.45 10.28
C VAL A 29 -14.77 2.08 9.56
N ILE A 30 -15.30 3.20 10.01
CA ILE A 30 -16.45 3.87 9.36
C ILE A 30 -16.08 4.34 7.95
N PRO A 31 -15.00 5.12 7.71
CA PRO A 31 -14.61 5.51 6.35
C PRO A 31 -14.25 4.32 5.46
N ALA A 32 -13.59 3.28 5.99
CA ALA A 32 -13.27 2.08 5.23
C ALA A 32 -14.52 1.30 4.82
N ALA A 33 -15.51 1.18 5.72
CA ALA A 33 -16.79 0.53 5.43
C ALA A 33 -17.58 1.32 4.38
N MET A 34 -17.59 2.65 4.45
CA MET A 34 -18.21 3.50 3.43
C MET A 34 -17.51 3.35 2.08
N LEU A 35 -16.18 3.40 2.04
CA LEU A 35 -15.41 3.20 0.81
C LEU A 35 -15.65 1.82 0.21
N PHE A 36 -15.65 0.78 1.04
CA PHE A 36 -15.92 -0.58 0.56
C PHE A 36 -17.37 -0.75 0.09
N GLY A 37 -18.35 -0.18 0.80
CA GLY A 37 -19.77 -0.26 0.47
C GLY A 37 -20.14 0.52 -0.79
N ILE A 38 -19.67 1.77 -0.92
CA ILE A 38 -20.04 2.69 -2.00
C ILE A 38 -19.19 2.43 -3.26
N THR A 39 -17.86 2.42 -3.11
CA THR A 39 -16.93 2.33 -4.26
C THR A 39 -16.48 0.91 -4.57
N SER A 40 -16.75 -0.03 -3.65
CA SER A 40 -16.30 -1.41 -3.77
C SER A 40 -14.77 -1.58 -3.84
N ASN A 41 -14.05 -0.56 -3.38
CA ASN A 41 -12.60 -0.50 -3.48
C ASN A 41 -11.96 -0.98 -2.16
N LEU A 42 -11.57 -2.27 -2.15
CA LEU A 42 -10.92 -2.89 -0.99
C LEU A 42 -9.56 -2.24 -0.68
N SER A 43 -8.84 -1.82 -1.71
CA SER A 43 -7.51 -1.22 -1.57
C SER A 43 -7.54 0.07 -0.77
N SER A 44 -8.47 0.97 -1.11
CA SER A 44 -8.63 2.24 -0.39
C SER A 44 -9.00 2.01 1.07
N ALA A 45 -9.83 1.00 1.35
CA ALA A 45 -10.19 0.63 2.72
C ALA A 45 -8.97 0.13 3.51
N ILE A 46 -8.13 -0.72 2.91
CA ILE A 46 -6.89 -1.22 3.52
C ILE A 46 -5.93 -0.06 3.81
N ILE A 47 -5.74 0.86 2.86
CA ILE A 47 -4.86 2.02 3.02
C ILE A 47 -5.34 2.89 4.18
N VAL A 48 -6.63 3.23 4.24
CA VAL A 48 -7.19 4.06 5.32
C VAL A 48 -7.02 3.40 6.68
N CYS A 49 -7.34 2.11 6.80
CA CYS A 49 -7.14 1.34 8.04
C CYS A 49 -5.66 1.31 8.43
N GLY A 50 -4.77 1.08 7.48
CA GLY A 50 -3.33 1.03 7.72
C GLY A 50 -2.75 2.38 8.18
N ILE A 51 -3.18 3.49 7.58
CA ILE A 51 -2.76 4.85 7.99
C ILE A 51 -3.15 5.10 9.46
N VAL A 52 -4.42 4.85 9.81
CA VAL A 52 -4.90 5.08 11.19
C VAL A 52 -4.22 4.11 12.16
N PHE A 53 -3.94 2.87 11.74
CA PHE A 53 -3.20 1.90 12.55
C PHE A 53 -1.79 2.41 12.89
N VAL A 54 -1.03 2.91 11.91
CA VAL A 54 0.31 3.47 12.13
C VAL A 54 0.24 4.72 13.00
N MET A 55 -0.71 5.63 12.77
CA MET A 55 -0.90 6.83 13.59
C MET A 55 -1.25 6.48 15.04
N THR A 56 -2.12 5.50 15.27
CA THR A 56 -2.48 5.07 16.63
C THR A 56 -1.32 4.36 17.33
N PHE A 57 -0.46 3.65 16.58
CA PHE A 57 0.74 3.05 17.13
C PHE A 57 1.72 4.10 17.66
N VAL A 58 1.90 5.21 16.96
CA VAL A 58 2.78 6.30 17.39
C VAL A 58 2.27 7.00 18.66
N VAL A 59 0.96 7.16 18.78
CA VAL A 59 0.34 7.81 19.95
C VAL A 59 0.31 6.89 21.18
N TYR A 60 0.14 5.59 20.96
CA TYR A 60 0.04 4.58 22.00
C TYR A 60 0.91 3.37 21.65
N PRO A 61 2.20 3.40 21.95
CA PRO A 61 3.14 2.35 21.56
C PRO A 61 3.01 1.12 22.47
N ASN A 62 1.87 0.44 22.40
CA ASN A 62 1.67 -0.84 23.08
C ASN A 62 1.95 -1.99 22.11
N TYR A 63 3.16 -2.53 22.19
CA TYR A 63 3.63 -3.59 21.28
C TYR A 63 2.77 -4.85 21.33
N TRP A 64 2.21 -5.19 22.48
CA TRP A 64 1.38 -6.38 22.62
C TRP A 64 0.05 -6.27 21.88
N VAL A 65 -0.60 -5.11 21.96
CA VAL A 65 -1.87 -4.88 21.26
C VAL A 65 -1.67 -4.84 19.76
N HIS A 66 -0.71 -4.04 19.28
CA HIS A 66 -0.45 -3.90 17.84
C HIS A 66 0.16 -5.17 17.25
N GLY A 67 1.05 -5.85 17.97
CA GLY A 67 1.59 -7.15 17.58
C GLY A 67 0.52 -8.23 17.51
N GLY A 68 -0.42 -8.24 18.46
CA GLY A 68 -1.58 -9.12 18.42
C GLY A 68 -2.47 -8.90 17.20
N ILE A 69 -2.75 -7.63 16.86
CA ILE A 69 -3.53 -7.28 15.66
C ILE A 69 -2.81 -7.76 14.38
N ILE A 70 -1.50 -7.50 14.26
CA ILE A 70 -0.69 -7.97 13.12
C ILE A 70 -0.72 -9.49 13.05
N GLY A 71 -0.55 -10.18 14.19
CA GLY A 71 -0.60 -11.65 14.27
C GLY A 71 -1.93 -12.22 13.79
N ILE A 72 -3.07 -11.62 14.19
CA ILE A 72 -4.40 -12.02 13.72
C ILE A 72 -4.55 -11.79 12.21
N ILE A 73 -4.09 -10.65 11.68
CA ILE A 73 -4.13 -10.36 10.25
C ILE A 73 -3.30 -11.37 9.46
N MET A 74 -2.07 -11.67 9.92
CA MET A 74 -1.20 -12.65 9.27
C MET A 74 -1.77 -14.08 9.32
N ALA A 75 -2.30 -14.50 10.46
CA ALA A 75 -2.96 -15.79 10.60
C ALA A 75 -4.19 -15.89 9.67
N GLY A 76 -5.01 -14.84 9.62
CA GLY A 76 -6.15 -14.75 8.71
C GLY A 76 -5.75 -14.78 7.23
N TYR A 77 -4.65 -14.11 6.86
CA TYR A 77 -4.09 -14.15 5.51
C TYR A 77 -3.64 -15.57 5.12
N ILE A 78 -2.87 -16.25 5.99
CA ILE A 78 -2.36 -17.60 5.73
C ILE A 78 -3.51 -18.61 5.65
N ALA A 79 -4.42 -18.58 6.63
CA ALA A 79 -5.59 -19.46 6.67
C ALA A 79 -6.53 -19.23 5.47
N GLY A 80 -6.77 -17.97 5.13
CA GLY A 80 -7.59 -17.58 3.97
C GLY A 80 -6.99 -18.06 2.65
N ARG A 81 -5.68 -17.92 2.47
CA ARG A 81 -4.98 -18.40 1.27
C ARG A 81 -5.04 -19.93 1.16
N GLN A 82 -4.85 -20.65 2.25
CA GLN A 82 -4.95 -22.12 2.27
C GLN A 82 -6.37 -22.58 1.95
N TRP A 83 -7.37 -21.97 2.56
CA TRP A 83 -8.78 -22.27 2.28
C TRP A 83 -9.15 -22.01 0.82
N LEU A 84 -8.71 -20.86 0.25
CA LEU A 84 -8.92 -20.55 -1.16
C LEU A 84 -8.23 -21.56 -2.09
N LYS A 85 -7.02 -22.01 -1.74
CA LYS A 85 -6.30 -23.03 -2.51
C LYS A 85 -7.12 -24.33 -2.58
N GLN A 86 -7.59 -24.81 -1.46
CA GLN A 86 -8.47 -26.00 -1.39
C GLN A 86 -9.76 -25.78 -2.19
N ALA A 87 -10.35 -24.58 -2.13
CA ALA A 87 -11.56 -24.26 -2.90
C ALA A 87 -11.30 -24.30 -4.42
N VAL A 88 -10.14 -23.84 -4.89
CA VAL A 88 -9.74 -23.92 -6.31
C VAL A 88 -9.52 -25.37 -6.74
N GLU A 89 -8.87 -26.20 -5.91
CA GLU A 89 -8.65 -27.62 -6.14
C GLU A 89 -9.98 -28.39 -6.20
N ASN A 90 -10.94 -28.04 -5.36
CA ASN A 90 -12.29 -28.61 -5.35
C ASN A 90 -13.22 -28.10 -6.46
N GLY A 91 -12.72 -27.27 -7.38
CA GLY A 91 -13.48 -26.78 -8.53
C GLY A 91 -14.54 -25.72 -8.20
N VAL A 92 -14.47 -25.07 -7.05
CA VAL A 92 -15.43 -24.02 -6.65
C VAL A 92 -15.29 -22.81 -7.58
N GLN A 93 -16.37 -22.45 -8.26
CA GLN A 93 -16.45 -21.27 -9.10
C GLN A 93 -17.31 -20.20 -8.41
N PHE A 94 -16.71 -19.03 -8.14
CA PHE A 94 -17.46 -17.88 -7.64
C PHE A 94 -18.06 -17.07 -8.79
N LYS A 95 -19.38 -16.94 -8.84
CA LYS A 95 -20.07 -16.13 -9.87
C LYS A 95 -19.83 -14.63 -9.76
N LYS A 96 -19.43 -14.12 -8.58
CA LYS A 96 -19.20 -12.67 -8.39
C LYS A 96 -17.79 -12.29 -8.82
N PHE A 97 -17.69 -11.27 -9.66
CA PHE A 97 -16.45 -10.69 -10.22
C PHE A 97 -15.32 -10.47 -9.20
N ARG A 98 -15.65 -10.06 -7.98
CA ARG A 98 -14.68 -9.78 -6.91
C ARG A 98 -14.00 -11.04 -6.38
N PHE A 99 -14.77 -12.10 -6.15
CA PHE A 99 -14.23 -13.35 -5.64
C PHE A 99 -13.35 -14.06 -6.67
N THR A 100 -13.58 -13.82 -7.97
CA THR A 100 -12.71 -14.36 -9.02
C THR A 100 -11.28 -13.82 -8.91
N ARG A 101 -11.06 -12.56 -8.45
CA ARG A 101 -9.72 -12.03 -8.23
C ARG A 101 -8.94 -12.80 -7.14
N LEU A 102 -9.64 -13.30 -6.12
CA LEU A 102 -9.03 -14.12 -5.07
C LEU A 102 -8.64 -15.50 -5.59
N LEU A 103 -9.44 -16.10 -6.50
CA LEU A 103 -9.11 -17.36 -7.14
C LEU A 103 -7.89 -17.21 -8.08
N VAL A 104 -7.90 -16.15 -8.88
CA VAL A 104 -6.76 -15.78 -9.76
C VAL A 104 -5.47 -15.57 -8.97
N TRP A 105 -5.55 -14.96 -7.80
CA TRP A 105 -4.39 -14.74 -6.94
C TRP A 105 -3.76 -16.04 -6.44
N VAL A 106 -4.58 -17.05 -6.15
CA VAL A 106 -4.11 -18.34 -5.64
C VAL A 106 -3.53 -19.20 -6.76
N ASP A 107 -4.16 -19.19 -7.93
CA ASP A 107 -3.76 -19.98 -9.10
C ASP A 107 -3.98 -19.16 -10.39
N PRO A 108 -3.04 -18.24 -10.72
CA PRO A 108 -3.18 -17.39 -11.89
C PRO A 108 -3.07 -18.17 -13.21
N GLU A 109 -2.36 -19.31 -13.23
CA GLU A 109 -2.17 -20.12 -14.42
C GLU A 109 -3.49 -20.75 -14.90
N LYS A 110 -4.34 -21.20 -13.97
CA LYS A 110 -5.66 -21.78 -14.29
C LYS A 110 -6.62 -20.76 -14.92
N TYR A 111 -6.38 -19.46 -14.75
CA TYR A 111 -7.22 -18.37 -15.23
C TYR A 111 -6.50 -17.48 -16.28
N ILE A 112 -5.50 -18.03 -16.98
CA ILE A 112 -4.64 -17.27 -17.90
C ILE A 112 -5.42 -16.67 -19.08
N ASP A 113 -6.45 -17.34 -19.58
CA ASP A 113 -7.29 -16.85 -20.69
C ASP A 113 -8.27 -15.72 -20.30
N GLY A 114 -8.11 -15.17 -19.09
CA GLY A 114 -8.99 -14.12 -18.58
C GLY A 114 -8.29 -13.21 -17.58
N LYS A 115 -8.82 -13.18 -16.36
CA LYS A 115 -8.35 -12.27 -15.30
C LYS A 115 -6.96 -12.58 -14.76
N GLY A 116 -6.45 -13.80 -14.93
CA GLY A 116 -5.10 -14.22 -14.58
C GLY A 116 -4.04 -13.69 -15.56
N TYR A 117 -4.46 -13.35 -16.78
CA TYR A 117 -3.56 -12.90 -17.84
C TYR A 117 -2.66 -11.73 -17.38
N GLN A 118 -3.25 -10.67 -16.83
CA GLN A 118 -2.49 -9.52 -16.36
C GLN A 118 -1.44 -9.90 -15.30
N THR A 119 -1.81 -10.73 -14.34
CA THR A 119 -0.89 -11.20 -13.29
C THR A 119 0.23 -12.03 -13.86
N MET A 120 -0.07 -12.97 -14.77
CA MET A 120 0.93 -13.82 -15.40
C MET A 120 1.91 -13.02 -16.26
N GLN A 121 1.41 -12.10 -17.07
CA GLN A 121 2.27 -11.23 -17.88
C GLN A 121 3.16 -10.33 -17.01
N GLY A 122 2.63 -9.84 -15.86
CA GLY A 122 3.45 -9.10 -14.89
C GLY A 122 4.58 -9.96 -14.30
N LEU A 123 4.29 -11.21 -13.94
CA LEU A 123 5.31 -12.15 -13.45
C LEU A 123 6.34 -12.51 -14.54
N TYR A 124 5.90 -12.69 -15.79
CA TYR A 124 6.81 -12.90 -16.92
C TYR A 124 7.72 -11.69 -17.18
N ALA A 125 7.18 -10.48 -17.05
CA ALA A 125 7.98 -9.24 -17.12
C ALA A 125 9.10 -9.24 -16.07
N ILE A 126 8.76 -9.50 -14.81
CA ILE A 126 9.75 -9.57 -13.72
C ILE A 126 10.79 -10.65 -13.99
N GLY A 127 10.34 -11.87 -14.33
CA GLY A 127 11.24 -13.01 -14.57
C GLY A 127 12.17 -12.81 -15.77
N SER A 128 11.68 -12.13 -16.82
CA SER A 128 12.44 -11.91 -18.05
C SER A 128 13.48 -10.78 -17.96
N GLY A 129 13.38 -9.90 -16.94
CA GLY A 129 14.30 -8.79 -16.74
C GLY A 129 15.68 -9.21 -16.23
N GLY A 130 15.79 -10.33 -15.51
CA GLY A 130 17.06 -10.77 -14.94
C GLY A 130 17.68 -9.74 -13.99
N LEU A 131 19.03 -9.71 -13.90
CA LEU A 131 19.75 -8.80 -13.00
C LEU A 131 19.82 -7.36 -13.54
N PHE A 132 20.08 -7.18 -14.84
CA PHE A 132 20.35 -5.88 -15.44
C PHE A 132 19.26 -5.38 -16.40
N GLY A 133 18.19 -6.16 -16.60
CA GLY A 133 17.10 -5.80 -17.49
C GLY A 133 17.41 -5.97 -18.97
N LYS A 134 16.38 -5.76 -19.79
CA LYS A 134 16.47 -5.80 -21.27
C LYS A 134 16.90 -4.46 -21.87
N GLY A 135 16.97 -3.41 -21.07
CA GLY A 135 17.25 -2.03 -21.47
C GLY A 135 15.99 -1.16 -21.52
N LEU A 136 16.18 0.14 -21.28
CA LEU A 136 15.11 1.14 -21.28
C LEU A 136 14.37 1.14 -22.63
N GLY A 137 13.04 1.12 -22.58
CA GLY A 137 12.18 1.13 -23.76
C GLY A 137 12.07 -0.21 -24.49
N LYS A 138 12.78 -1.27 -24.05
CA LYS A 138 12.79 -2.60 -24.69
C LYS A 138 11.87 -3.62 -24.04
N SER A 139 10.96 -3.18 -23.17
CA SER A 139 9.96 -4.07 -22.60
C SER A 139 9.01 -4.56 -23.68
N MET A 140 8.92 -5.87 -23.85
CA MET A 140 7.95 -6.52 -24.75
C MET A 140 6.55 -6.47 -24.13
N GLN A 141 6.45 -6.60 -22.82
CA GLN A 141 5.18 -6.64 -22.09
C GLN A 141 4.43 -5.31 -22.10
N LYS A 142 5.15 -4.19 -22.23
CA LYS A 142 4.60 -2.83 -22.38
C LYS A 142 3.83 -2.64 -23.69
N LEU A 143 4.19 -3.36 -24.76
CA LEU A 143 3.67 -3.20 -26.12
C LEU A 143 2.28 -3.84 -26.32
N GLY A 144 1.47 -3.96 -25.28
CA GLY A 144 0.07 -4.40 -25.37
C GLY A 144 -0.21 -5.76 -24.72
N PHE A 145 0.81 -6.44 -24.18
CA PHE A 145 0.60 -7.70 -23.47
C PHE A 145 0.07 -7.48 -22.04
N ILE A 146 0.46 -6.40 -21.35
CA ILE A 146 -0.07 -6.07 -20.02
C ILE A 146 -1.12 -4.95 -20.16
N PRO A 147 -2.40 -5.23 -19.88
CA PRO A 147 -3.42 -4.18 -19.75
C PRO A 147 -3.02 -3.21 -18.64
N GLU A 148 -3.22 -1.89 -18.85
CA GLU A 148 -2.93 -0.86 -17.84
C GLU A 148 -1.50 -0.90 -17.30
N SER A 149 -0.52 -1.33 -18.12
CA SER A 149 0.90 -1.50 -17.76
C SER A 149 1.52 -0.25 -17.11
N GLN A 150 1.04 0.93 -17.49
CA GLN A 150 1.49 2.23 -16.99
C GLN A 150 0.87 2.63 -15.65
N ASN A 151 -0.14 1.93 -15.18
CA ASN A 151 -0.86 2.24 -13.93
C ASN A 151 -0.36 1.35 -12.78
N ASP A 152 -1.08 0.27 -12.47
CA ASP A 152 -0.81 -0.59 -11.31
C ASP A 152 0.31 -1.61 -11.54
N MET A 153 0.69 -1.88 -12.81
CA MET A 153 1.72 -2.85 -13.17
C MET A 153 3.06 -2.21 -13.60
N ILE A 154 3.24 -0.90 -13.38
CA ILE A 154 4.47 -0.20 -13.82
C ILE A 154 5.75 -0.80 -13.20
N PHE A 155 5.67 -1.32 -11.97
CA PHE A 155 6.82 -1.92 -11.31
C PHE A 155 7.30 -3.18 -12.03
N SER A 156 6.41 -3.99 -12.65
CA SER A 156 6.84 -5.14 -13.46
C SER A 156 7.58 -4.70 -14.72
N ILE A 157 7.16 -3.58 -15.33
CA ILE A 157 7.88 -3.01 -16.48
C ILE A 157 9.27 -2.52 -16.09
N ILE A 158 9.38 -1.85 -14.92
CA ILE A 158 10.67 -1.43 -14.37
C ILE A 158 11.58 -2.65 -14.17
N CYS A 159 11.07 -3.75 -13.63
CA CYS A 159 11.82 -4.99 -13.48
C CYS A 159 12.25 -5.57 -14.83
N GLU A 160 11.40 -5.52 -15.87
CA GLU A 160 11.76 -6.02 -17.20
C GLU A 160 12.83 -5.14 -17.87
N GLU A 161 12.70 -3.82 -17.82
CA GLU A 161 13.60 -2.89 -18.51
C GLU A 161 14.93 -2.69 -17.78
N LEU A 162 14.91 -2.56 -16.44
CA LEU A 162 16.08 -2.22 -15.62
C LEU A 162 16.58 -3.40 -14.76
N GLY A 163 15.88 -4.52 -14.79
CA GLY A 163 16.23 -5.72 -14.02
C GLY A 163 16.06 -5.55 -12.51
N LEU A 164 16.58 -6.52 -11.79
CA LEU A 164 16.55 -6.51 -10.31
C LEU A 164 17.32 -5.31 -9.74
N PHE A 165 18.41 -4.91 -10.39
CA PHE A 165 19.20 -3.75 -9.97
C PHE A 165 18.38 -2.46 -10.04
N GLY A 166 17.68 -2.20 -11.15
CA GLY A 166 16.81 -1.03 -11.29
C GLY A 166 15.64 -1.04 -10.32
N ALA A 167 15.01 -2.20 -10.11
CA ALA A 167 13.95 -2.37 -9.11
C ALA A 167 14.47 -2.06 -7.69
N ALA A 168 15.65 -2.55 -7.34
CA ALA A 168 16.30 -2.26 -6.05
C ALA A 168 16.60 -0.76 -5.88
N CYS A 169 17.08 -0.07 -6.91
CA CYS A 169 17.31 1.37 -6.89
C CYS A 169 16.01 2.14 -6.63
N VAL A 170 14.91 1.77 -7.28
CA VAL A 170 13.59 2.41 -7.07
C VAL A 170 13.12 2.19 -5.63
N ILE A 171 13.22 0.98 -5.09
CA ILE A 171 12.87 0.69 -3.70
C ILE A 171 13.75 1.50 -2.74
N MET A 172 15.05 1.59 -3.00
CA MET A 172 15.98 2.37 -2.18
C MET A 172 15.60 3.86 -2.13
N LEU A 173 15.21 4.44 -3.27
CA LEU A 173 14.73 5.83 -3.32
C LEU A 173 13.48 6.03 -2.46
N PHE A 174 12.52 5.09 -2.49
CA PHE A 174 11.37 5.14 -1.59
C PHE A 174 11.78 5.03 -0.13
N ILE A 175 12.70 4.15 0.23
CA ILE A 175 13.20 3.99 1.59
C ILE A 175 13.85 5.30 2.08
N ILE A 176 14.68 5.95 1.27
CA ILE A 176 15.32 7.22 1.61
C ILE A 176 14.27 8.32 1.82
N MET A 177 13.29 8.43 0.92
CA MET A 177 12.19 9.39 1.04
C MET A 177 11.37 9.15 2.31
N LEU A 178 10.97 7.93 2.58
CA LEU A 178 10.21 7.55 3.76
C LEU A 178 11.00 7.81 5.05
N TRP A 179 12.30 7.53 5.05
CA TRP A 179 13.16 7.84 6.17
C TRP A 179 13.21 9.34 6.46
N ARG A 180 13.31 10.17 5.41
CA ARG A 180 13.28 11.64 5.58
C ARG A 180 11.94 12.12 6.16
N ILE A 181 10.82 11.54 5.75
CA ILE A 181 9.51 11.91 6.31
C ILE A 181 9.42 11.53 7.80
N ILE A 182 9.90 10.35 8.20
CA ILE A 182 9.97 9.96 9.63
C ILE A 182 10.87 10.93 10.40
N TYR A 183 12.05 11.27 9.87
CA TYR A 183 12.94 12.21 10.51
C TYR A 183 12.27 13.58 10.75
N ILE A 184 11.53 14.10 9.75
CA ILE A 184 10.77 15.34 9.89
C ILE A 184 9.67 15.19 10.95
N SER A 185 8.97 14.07 10.98
CA SER A 185 7.94 13.78 11.98
C SER A 185 8.50 13.81 13.41
N GLN A 186 9.65 13.18 13.63
CA GLN A 186 10.28 13.11 14.95
C GLN A 186 10.78 14.46 15.46
N ASN A 187 11.16 15.37 14.56
CA ASN A 187 11.68 16.70 14.89
C ASN A 187 10.60 17.80 14.75
N SER A 188 9.34 17.45 14.51
CA SER A 188 8.24 18.41 14.39
C SER A 188 8.02 19.13 15.72
N PRO A 189 7.81 20.48 15.72
CA PRO A 189 7.64 21.25 16.95
C PRO A 189 6.32 20.96 17.65
N ASP A 190 5.29 20.44 16.95
CA ASP A 190 3.98 20.15 17.47
C ASP A 190 3.54 18.71 17.17
N LEU A 191 2.72 18.16 18.06
CA LEU A 191 2.21 16.79 17.94
C LEU A 191 1.30 16.61 16.71
N PHE A 192 0.57 17.66 16.32
CA PHE A 192 -0.32 17.59 15.16
C PHE A 192 0.48 17.43 13.87
N GLY A 193 1.51 18.26 13.66
CA GLY A 193 2.41 18.16 12.51
C GLY A 193 3.15 16.83 12.46
N SER A 194 3.67 16.37 13.62
CA SER A 194 4.28 15.06 13.74
C SER A 194 3.36 13.94 13.27
N LEU A 195 2.14 13.88 13.79
CA LEU A 195 1.15 12.86 13.42
C LEU A 195 0.70 12.96 11.95
N LEU A 196 0.64 14.18 11.42
CA LEU A 196 0.30 14.40 10.03
C LEU A 196 1.40 13.85 9.11
N ALA A 197 2.67 14.11 9.43
CA ALA A 197 3.81 13.56 8.73
C ALA A 197 3.86 12.02 8.80
N VAL A 198 3.57 11.42 9.98
CA VAL A 198 3.42 9.97 10.14
C VAL A 198 2.29 9.42 9.26
N GLY A 199 1.16 10.14 9.17
CA GLY A 199 0.05 9.74 8.31
C GLY A 199 0.43 9.69 6.83
N ILE A 200 1.18 10.71 6.35
CA ILE A 200 1.69 10.76 4.98
C ILE A 200 2.73 9.66 4.74
N PHE A 201 3.66 9.46 5.68
CA PHE A 201 4.58 8.33 5.66
C PHE A 201 3.84 7.00 5.49
N ALA A 202 2.84 6.75 6.34
CA ALA A 202 2.06 5.52 6.30
C ALA A 202 1.32 5.34 4.97
N HIS A 203 0.73 6.42 4.42
CA HIS A 203 0.05 6.40 3.13
C HIS A 203 0.98 5.93 2.02
N ILE A 204 2.11 6.62 1.84
CA ILE A 204 3.08 6.31 0.78
C ILE A 204 3.67 4.91 0.99
N ALA A 205 4.08 4.57 2.21
CA ALA A 205 4.67 3.27 2.52
C ALA A 205 3.71 2.11 2.20
N ILE A 206 2.45 2.22 2.62
CA ILE A 206 1.44 1.17 2.37
C ILE A 206 1.16 1.05 0.87
N GLN A 207 1.06 2.17 0.13
CA GLN A 207 0.86 2.11 -1.32
C GLN A 207 2.02 1.39 -2.02
N VAL A 208 3.26 1.72 -1.69
CA VAL A 208 4.45 1.07 -2.27
C VAL A 208 4.45 -0.43 -1.95
N ILE A 209 4.26 -0.79 -0.67
CA ILE A 209 4.26 -2.20 -0.23
C ILE A 209 3.14 -2.98 -0.93
N VAL A 210 1.92 -2.44 -0.96
CA VAL A 210 0.77 -3.12 -1.58
C VAL A 210 0.97 -3.26 -3.09
N ASN A 211 1.47 -2.21 -3.79
CA ASN A 211 1.75 -2.31 -5.23
C ASN A 211 2.77 -3.41 -5.52
N ILE A 212 3.91 -3.41 -4.84
CA ILE A 212 4.95 -4.43 -5.03
C ILE A 212 4.39 -5.83 -4.70
N ALA A 213 3.63 -5.98 -3.61
CA ALA A 213 3.04 -7.24 -3.22
C ALA A 213 2.01 -7.77 -4.25
N VAL A 214 1.26 -6.87 -4.90
CA VAL A 214 0.33 -7.20 -5.99
C VAL A 214 1.09 -7.64 -7.23
N VAL A 215 2.08 -6.88 -7.65
CA VAL A 215 2.86 -7.16 -8.87
C VAL A 215 3.65 -8.46 -8.76
N THR A 216 4.13 -8.79 -7.54
CA THR A 216 4.81 -10.06 -7.24
C THR A 216 3.85 -11.21 -6.89
N ASN A 217 2.54 -11.02 -7.05
CA ASN A 217 1.50 -12.00 -6.71
C ASN A 217 1.53 -12.50 -5.25
N VAL A 218 2.13 -11.73 -4.33
CA VAL A 218 2.01 -11.97 -2.89
C VAL A 218 0.62 -11.56 -2.39
N PHE A 219 0.04 -10.51 -2.97
CA PHE A 219 -1.28 -10.00 -2.63
C PHE A 219 -2.20 -10.01 -3.88
N PRO A 220 -3.53 -10.22 -3.71
CA PRO A 220 -4.45 -10.21 -4.84
C PRO A 220 -4.47 -8.86 -5.56
N ASN A 221 -4.68 -8.87 -6.88
CA ASN A 221 -4.72 -7.64 -7.68
C ASN A 221 -5.82 -6.68 -7.19
N THR A 222 -5.39 -5.50 -6.75
CA THR A 222 -6.23 -4.46 -6.14
C THR A 222 -6.26 -3.16 -6.93
N GLY A 223 -5.42 -3.00 -7.96
CA GLY A 223 -5.35 -1.77 -8.76
C GLY A 223 -4.73 -0.58 -8.02
N VAL A 224 -3.89 -0.81 -7.01
CA VAL A 224 -3.15 0.25 -6.31
C VAL A 224 -1.96 0.67 -7.17
N THR A 225 -1.87 1.95 -7.47
CA THR A 225 -0.78 2.53 -8.26
C THR A 225 0.48 2.75 -7.41
N LEU A 226 1.66 2.72 -8.05
CA LEU A 226 2.93 3.05 -7.40
C LEU A 226 3.07 4.57 -7.28
N PRO A 227 3.24 5.15 -6.07
CA PRO A 227 3.33 6.60 -5.89
C PRO A 227 4.38 7.25 -6.79
N PHE A 228 4.08 8.41 -7.35
CA PHE A 228 4.95 9.24 -8.20
C PHE A 228 5.40 8.62 -9.53
N ILE A 229 5.33 7.32 -9.71
CA ILE A 229 5.85 6.62 -10.89
C ILE A 229 4.71 6.20 -11.83
N SER A 230 3.60 5.71 -11.25
CA SER A 230 2.44 5.31 -12.03
C SER A 230 1.77 6.50 -12.71
N TYR A 231 1.22 6.24 -13.89
CA TYR A 231 0.41 7.24 -14.58
C TYR A 231 -0.88 7.52 -13.80
N GLY A 232 -1.11 8.80 -13.47
CA GLY A 232 -2.31 9.22 -12.75
C GLY A 232 -2.22 10.69 -12.32
N GLY A 233 -2.76 11.62 -13.14
CA GLY A 233 -2.65 13.05 -12.87
C GLY A 233 -3.25 13.48 -11.52
N THR A 234 -4.44 13.01 -11.18
CA THR A 234 -5.10 13.33 -9.90
C THR A 234 -4.36 12.71 -8.71
N ALA A 235 -3.93 11.46 -8.82
CA ALA A 235 -3.16 10.80 -7.76
C ALA A 235 -1.84 11.53 -7.49
N SER A 236 -1.11 11.89 -8.54
CA SER A 236 0.15 12.65 -8.43
C SER A 236 -0.05 14.01 -7.80
N LEU A 237 -1.15 14.73 -8.13
CA LEU A 237 -1.46 16.01 -7.55
C LEU A 237 -1.67 15.90 -6.02
N PHE A 238 -2.43 14.92 -5.56
CA PHE A 238 -2.65 14.71 -4.13
C PHE A 238 -1.36 14.30 -3.41
N LEU A 239 -0.52 13.44 -4.01
CA LEU A 239 0.77 13.05 -3.43
C LEU A 239 1.72 14.24 -3.32
N LEU A 240 1.76 15.14 -4.33
CA LEU A 240 2.55 16.37 -4.28
C LEU A 240 2.02 17.32 -3.20
N ALA A 241 0.70 17.43 -3.04
CA ALA A 241 0.11 18.23 -1.96
C ALA A 241 0.49 17.66 -0.58
N GLU A 242 0.51 16.35 -0.41
CA GLU A 242 0.98 15.69 0.82
C GLU A 242 2.46 16.01 1.09
N LEU A 243 3.33 15.94 0.08
CA LEU A 243 4.73 16.35 0.24
C LEU A 243 4.87 17.84 0.57
N GLY A 244 4.02 18.70 0.00
CA GLY A 244 3.97 20.12 0.35
C GLY A 244 3.68 20.35 1.84
N ILE A 245 2.78 19.56 2.42
CA ILE A 245 2.52 19.58 3.86
C ILE A 245 3.76 19.15 4.65
N VAL A 246 4.45 18.08 4.23
CA VAL A 246 5.68 17.62 4.88
C VAL A 246 6.77 18.69 4.82
N PHE A 247 6.93 19.38 3.68
CA PHE A 247 7.88 20.50 3.55
C PHE A 247 7.52 21.67 4.45
N ASN A 248 6.23 22.00 4.59
CA ASN A 248 5.79 23.03 5.52
C ASN A 248 6.13 22.68 6.98
N ILE A 249 5.90 21.42 7.40
CA ILE A 249 6.30 20.95 8.73
C ILE A 249 7.83 21.03 8.89
N SER A 250 8.58 20.63 7.87
CA SER A 250 10.04 20.67 7.89
C SER A 250 10.59 22.10 8.05
N SER A 251 9.94 23.09 7.44
CA SER A 251 10.36 24.50 7.53
C SER A 251 10.18 25.10 8.94
N GLN A 252 9.34 24.49 9.76
CA GLN A 252 9.06 24.92 11.13
C GLN A 252 10.03 24.30 12.15
N ILE A 253 10.86 23.34 11.72
CA ILE A 253 11.86 22.71 12.57
C ILE A 253 12.97 23.72 12.82
N ARG A 254 13.13 24.18 14.06
CA ARG A 254 14.28 25.00 14.47
C ARG A 254 15.50 24.09 14.60
N LEU A 255 16.44 24.25 13.69
CA LEU A 255 17.77 23.66 13.87
C LEU A 255 18.44 24.47 15.00
N GLU A 256 18.51 23.89 16.18
CA GLU A 256 19.44 24.41 17.21
C GLU A 256 20.85 24.28 16.65
N ARG A 257 21.45 25.44 16.34
CA ARG A 257 22.86 25.57 15.96
C ARG A 257 23.70 25.66 17.19
#